data_eba93679f1fa37ea04d30b12efcbc160
#
_entry.id   eba93679f1fa37ea04d30b12efcbc160
#
_cell.length_a   1.000
_cell.length_b   1.000
_cell.length_c   1.000
_cell.angle_alpha   90.00
_cell.angle_beta   90.00
_cell.angle_gamma   90.00
#
_symmetry.space_group_name_H-M   'P 1'
#
loop_
_entity.id
_entity.type
_entity.pdbx_description
1 polymer ?
#
loop_
_entity_poly.entity_id
_entity_poly.type
_entity_poly.pdbx_seq_one_letter_code
_entity_poly.pdbx_strand_id
1 'polypeptide(L)'
;GRYGQSPHHEGPHRSEGDIKIQAHGIAMGHLLKSVFGQVTTTSGTGTQTHEFIPRNTVDFDEFAAGQPATIEVFRPSLTESAALYYDMVGNTLGFNIANGQLLSVDAGLMGGGFTRKAPATPTFPNAEVFRWAQASASFNAWAVGDIRELSVQLNNNLELQYTLNNTNTPRAVKRSGPYTVDVSGRIQFATHSMWLDFDPFNASPSRFFVNFAGRVTPYAFTLDVPAMRLTSFEPNISGAGVIEAAFAARGEFDTNSSYALRAVLVNTQ
;
A
#
# COMPACT_ATOMS: atom_id res chain seq x y z
N GLY A 1 -44.09 1.84 -34.29
CA GLY A 1 -42.82 1.98 -33.59
C GLY A 1 -43.07 2.33 -32.14
N ARG A 2 -42.49 1.64 -31.19
CA ARG A 2 -42.57 1.98 -29.77
C ARG A 2 -41.60 3.13 -29.50
N TYR A 3 -42.11 4.27 -29.13
CA TYR A 3 -41.33 5.42 -28.66
C TYR A 3 -41.04 5.38 -27.16
N GLY A 4 -40.97 4.17 -26.58
CA GLY A 4 -40.64 3.99 -25.13
C GLY A 4 -39.15 3.68 -24.95
N GLN A 5 -38.57 4.10 -23.83
CA GLN A 5 -37.23 3.68 -23.42
C GLN A 5 -37.17 2.14 -23.32
N SER A 6 -36.08 1.55 -23.75
CA SER A 6 -35.82 0.13 -23.54
C SER A 6 -35.86 -0.20 -22.05
N PRO A 7 -36.36 -1.39 -21.65
CA PRO A 7 -36.29 -1.81 -20.24
C PRO A 7 -34.86 -1.67 -19.72
N HIS A 8 -34.72 -1.16 -18.52
CA HIS A 8 -33.44 -1.08 -17.85
C HIS A 8 -32.95 -2.50 -17.54
N HIS A 9 -31.76 -2.83 -17.99
CA HIS A 9 -31.09 -4.07 -17.63
C HIS A 9 -30.01 -3.77 -16.58
N GLU A 10 -30.04 -4.50 -15.47
CA GLU A 10 -28.98 -4.42 -14.48
C GLU A 10 -27.67 -4.94 -15.07
N GLY A 11 -26.63 -4.12 -14.98
CA GLY A 11 -25.26 -4.50 -15.35
C GLY A 11 -24.51 -5.20 -14.21
N PRO A 12 -23.24 -5.55 -14.43
CA PRO A 12 -22.37 -6.09 -13.41
C PRO A 12 -22.24 -5.16 -12.20
N HIS A 13 -22.35 -5.70 -10.99
CA HIS A 13 -22.13 -4.96 -9.77
C HIS A 13 -20.61 -4.82 -9.51
N ARG A 14 -20.16 -3.62 -9.26
CA ARG A 14 -18.77 -3.30 -8.92
C ARG A 14 -18.77 -2.27 -7.81
N SER A 15 -18.01 -2.54 -6.78
CA SER A 15 -17.73 -1.59 -5.71
C SER A 15 -16.26 -1.25 -5.72
N GLU A 16 -15.93 0.04 -5.75
CA GLU A 16 -14.56 0.55 -5.70
C GLU A 16 -14.49 1.78 -4.82
N GLY A 17 -13.34 1.99 -4.20
CA GLY A 17 -13.07 3.18 -3.41
C GLY A 17 -11.68 3.20 -2.84
N ASP A 18 -11.24 4.40 -2.51
CA ASP A 18 -9.95 4.65 -1.88
C ASP A 18 -10.13 4.99 -0.41
N ILE A 19 -9.25 4.44 0.42
CA ILE A 19 -9.15 4.77 1.84
C ILE A 19 -7.80 5.40 2.08
N LYS A 20 -7.83 6.63 2.62
CA LYS A 20 -6.63 7.33 3.05
C LYS A 20 -6.64 7.50 4.55
N ILE A 21 -5.60 7.02 5.21
CA ILE A 21 -5.42 7.15 6.65
C ILE A 21 -4.00 7.64 6.98
N GLN A 22 -3.85 8.21 8.17
CA GLN A 22 -2.53 8.34 8.78
C GLN A 22 -2.08 6.96 9.26
N ALA A 23 -0.81 6.63 9.04
CA ALA A 23 -0.25 5.33 9.43
C ALA A 23 -0.29 5.18 10.96
N HIS A 24 -1.20 4.37 11.41
CA HIS A 24 -1.49 4.13 12.81
C HIS A 24 -1.09 2.70 13.16
N GLY A 25 -0.37 2.51 14.25
CA GLY A 25 0.24 1.22 14.63
C GLY A 25 -0.71 0.02 14.73
N ILE A 26 -2.02 0.24 14.77
CA ILE A 26 -3.03 -0.82 14.79
C ILE A 26 -3.86 -0.80 13.49
N ALA A 27 -4.47 0.34 13.16
CA ALA A 27 -5.47 0.43 12.09
C ALA A 27 -4.90 0.08 10.70
N MET A 28 -3.64 0.44 10.41
CA MET A 28 -3.08 0.14 9.09
C MET A 28 -2.88 -1.36 8.84
N GLY A 29 -2.77 -2.18 9.90
CA GLY A 29 -2.59 -3.64 9.76
C GLY A 29 -3.71 -4.29 8.95
N HIS A 30 -4.95 -3.82 9.09
CA HIS A 30 -6.09 -4.32 8.31
C HIS A 30 -5.98 -3.98 6.82
N LEU A 31 -5.52 -2.76 6.49
CA LEU A 31 -5.29 -2.36 5.10
C LEU A 31 -4.12 -3.15 4.49
N LEU A 32 -3.01 -3.30 5.25
CA LEU A 32 -1.88 -4.11 4.82
C LEU A 32 -2.33 -5.54 4.51
N LYS A 33 -3.11 -6.16 5.41
CA LYS A 33 -3.61 -7.51 5.23
C LYS A 33 -4.46 -7.66 3.97
N SER A 34 -5.36 -6.70 3.69
CA SER A 34 -6.24 -6.75 2.52
C SER A 34 -5.49 -6.56 1.20
N VAL A 35 -4.39 -5.79 1.18
CA VAL A 35 -3.62 -5.52 -0.05
C VAL A 35 -2.52 -6.55 -0.28
N PHE A 36 -1.78 -6.94 0.76
CA PHE A 36 -0.72 -7.94 0.64
C PHE A 36 -1.27 -9.36 0.49
N GLY A 37 -2.46 -9.63 1.06
CA GLY A 37 -3.14 -10.93 0.99
C GLY A 37 -2.44 -12.05 1.78
N GLN A 38 -1.24 -11.84 2.28
CA GLN A 38 -0.50 -12.78 3.13
C GLN A 38 0.07 -12.05 4.35
N VAL A 39 -0.16 -12.64 5.52
CA VAL A 39 0.39 -12.14 6.78
C VAL A 39 0.90 -13.31 7.62
N THR A 40 2.09 -13.15 8.16
CA THR A 40 2.65 -14.05 9.18
C THR A 40 2.78 -13.27 10.48
N THR A 41 2.18 -13.79 11.55
CA THR A 41 2.23 -13.15 12.87
C THR A 41 3.07 -13.97 13.83
N THR A 42 4.06 -13.32 14.43
CA THR A 42 4.88 -13.90 15.48
C THR A 42 4.58 -13.17 16.79
N SER A 43 4.17 -13.93 17.81
CA SER A 43 3.84 -13.40 19.14
C SER A 43 5.08 -13.37 20.03
N GLY A 44 5.35 -12.21 20.64
CA GLY A 44 6.31 -12.02 21.72
C GLY A 44 5.62 -11.66 23.03
N THR A 45 6.39 -11.42 24.09
CA THR A 45 5.84 -11.01 25.38
C THR A 45 5.32 -9.57 25.29
N GLY A 46 3.98 -9.42 25.21
CA GLY A 46 3.32 -8.11 25.10
C GLY A 46 3.49 -7.41 23.75
N THR A 47 4.00 -8.13 22.74
CA THR A 47 4.21 -7.61 21.38
C THR A 47 3.79 -8.62 20.33
N GLN A 48 3.32 -8.12 19.19
CA GLN A 48 3.10 -8.94 18.02
C GLN A 48 3.82 -8.32 16.82
N THR A 49 4.49 -9.16 16.06
CA THR A 49 5.14 -8.78 14.81
C THR A 49 4.37 -9.39 13.66
N HIS A 50 3.83 -8.53 12.81
CA HIS A 50 3.08 -8.90 11.61
C HIS A 50 3.95 -8.64 10.39
N GLU A 51 4.26 -9.67 9.65
CA GLU A 51 5.00 -9.61 8.40
C GLU A 51 4.04 -9.79 7.23
N PHE A 52 4.02 -8.82 6.32
CA PHE A 52 3.17 -8.78 5.14
C PHE A 52 4.04 -8.90 3.90
N ILE A 53 3.74 -9.87 3.05
CA ILE A 53 4.41 -10.11 1.76
C ILE A 53 3.33 -10.24 0.70
N PRO A 54 3.47 -9.55 -0.48
CA PRO A 54 2.52 -9.72 -1.57
C PRO A 54 2.46 -11.19 -2.01
N ARG A 55 1.28 -11.75 -2.10
CA ARG A 55 1.14 -13.10 -2.62
C ARG A 55 1.69 -13.22 -4.03
N ASN A 56 2.43 -14.28 -4.27
CA ASN A 56 3.09 -14.55 -5.55
C ASN A 56 2.62 -15.89 -6.14
N THR A 57 1.29 -16.10 -6.23
CA THR A 57 0.72 -17.31 -6.83
C THR A 57 0.04 -16.99 -8.16
N VAL A 58 0.24 -17.85 -9.16
CA VAL A 58 -0.20 -17.62 -10.55
C VAL A 58 -1.73 -17.71 -10.70
N ASP A 59 -2.39 -18.61 -9.98
CA ASP A 59 -3.85 -18.84 -10.03
C ASP A 59 -4.52 -18.34 -8.75
N PHE A 60 -4.35 -17.07 -8.48
CA PHE A 60 -4.85 -16.48 -7.26
C PHE A 60 -6.27 -15.92 -7.44
N ASP A 61 -7.21 -16.43 -6.66
CA ASP A 61 -8.51 -15.86 -6.47
C ASP A 61 -8.57 -15.18 -5.10
N GLU A 62 -8.57 -13.85 -5.09
CA GLU A 62 -8.56 -13.06 -3.86
C GLU A 62 -9.82 -13.27 -3.02
N PHE A 63 -10.95 -13.65 -3.61
CA PHE A 63 -12.15 -13.98 -2.85
C PHE A 63 -12.06 -15.33 -2.15
N ALA A 64 -11.43 -16.32 -2.80
CA ALA A 64 -11.35 -17.68 -2.27
C ALA A 64 -10.17 -17.88 -1.32
N ALA A 65 -9.02 -17.35 -1.65
CA ALA A 65 -7.76 -17.56 -0.92
C ALA A 65 -7.21 -16.29 -0.28
N GLY A 66 -7.73 -15.11 -0.67
CA GLY A 66 -7.43 -13.82 -0.07
C GLY A 66 -8.07 -13.64 1.29
N GLN A 67 -7.97 -12.45 1.77
CA GLN A 67 -8.63 -12.03 3.01
C GLN A 67 -9.46 -10.79 2.70
N PRO A 68 -10.61 -10.99 2.03
CA PRO A 68 -11.48 -9.88 1.71
C PRO A 68 -11.89 -9.15 2.98
N ALA A 69 -11.88 -7.83 2.90
CA ALA A 69 -12.30 -6.97 3.98
C ALA A 69 -13.78 -6.60 3.81
N THR A 70 -14.45 -6.37 4.93
CA THR A 70 -15.75 -5.72 4.95
C THR A 70 -15.58 -4.30 5.45
N ILE A 71 -16.05 -3.32 4.67
CA ILE A 71 -15.87 -1.89 4.97
C ILE A 71 -17.22 -1.26 5.20
N GLU A 72 -17.38 -0.64 6.34
CA GLU A 72 -18.56 0.14 6.66
C GLU A 72 -18.30 1.63 6.45
N VAL A 73 -19.13 2.26 5.64
CA VAL A 73 -19.11 3.71 5.42
C VAL A 73 -20.38 4.31 6.00
N PHE A 74 -20.23 5.03 7.10
CA PHE A 74 -21.31 5.75 7.74
C PHE A 74 -21.29 7.21 7.35
N ARG A 75 -22.45 7.73 6.92
CA ARG A 75 -22.67 9.14 6.61
C ARG A 75 -23.71 9.72 7.58
N PRO A 76 -23.30 10.52 8.57
CA PRO A 76 -24.22 10.99 9.62
C PRO A 76 -25.38 11.87 9.12
N SER A 77 -25.26 12.44 7.92
CA SER A 77 -26.33 13.25 7.30
C SER A 77 -27.49 12.42 6.73
N LEU A 78 -27.34 11.12 6.60
CA LEU A 78 -28.37 10.20 6.14
C LEU A 78 -28.87 9.42 7.36
N THR A 79 -30.04 9.79 7.87
CA THR A 79 -30.67 9.11 8.99
C THR A 79 -30.74 7.59 8.72
N GLU A 80 -30.11 6.79 9.57
CA GLU A 80 -30.25 5.33 9.67
C GLU A 80 -29.56 4.45 8.63
N SER A 81 -28.65 4.89 7.78
CA SER A 81 -28.01 3.95 6.85
C SER A 81 -26.50 4.08 6.76
N ALA A 82 -25.81 3.05 7.20
CA ALA A 82 -24.44 2.76 6.79
C ALA A 82 -24.45 1.92 5.53
N ALA A 83 -23.52 2.16 4.61
CA ALA A 83 -23.23 1.28 3.50
C ALA A 83 -22.14 0.29 3.94
N LEU A 84 -22.45 -0.99 3.85
CA LEU A 84 -21.51 -2.08 4.13
C LEU A 84 -21.04 -2.66 2.80
N TYR A 85 -19.77 -2.42 2.45
CA TYR A 85 -19.12 -2.99 1.28
C TYR A 85 -18.46 -4.30 1.71
N TYR A 86 -18.82 -5.40 1.05
CA TYR A 86 -18.30 -6.73 1.37
C TYR A 86 -17.45 -7.27 0.21
N ASP A 87 -16.62 -8.26 0.52
CA ASP A 87 -15.66 -8.88 -0.38
C ASP A 87 -14.71 -7.85 -1.03
N MET A 88 -14.30 -6.84 -0.24
CA MET A 88 -13.35 -5.82 -0.68
C MET A 88 -11.92 -6.33 -0.58
N VAL A 89 -11.20 -6.29 -1.69
CA VAL A 89 -9.78 -6.66 -1.79
C VAL A 89 -8.94 -5.45 -2.18
N GLY A 90 -7.72 -5.40 -1.67
CA GLY A 90 -6.80 -4.30 -1.93
C GLY A 90 -6.05 -4.45 -3.24
N ASN A 91 -6.28 -3.53 -4.17
CA ASN A 91 -5.56 -3.49 -5.46
C ASN A 91 -4.30 -2.64 -5.40
N THR A 92 -4.38 -1.47 -4.78
CA THR A 92 -3.24 -0.55 -4.67
C THR A 92 -2.97 -0.17 -3.23
N LEU A 93 -1.72 0.10 -2.91
CA LEU A 93 -1.29 0.58 -1.60
C LEU A 93 -0.16 1.58 -1.78
N GLY A 94 -0.33 2.78 -1.24
CA GLY A 94 0.68 3.83 -1.24
C GLY A 94 1.08 4.23 0.16
N PHE A 95 2.38 4.39 0.38
CA PHE A 95 2.95 4.99 1.58
C PHE A 95 3.61 6.29 1.20
N ASN A 96 3.17 7.39 1.79
CA ASN A 96 3.68 8.72 1.45
C ASN A 96 4.11 9.45 2.71
N ILE A 97 5.32 9.98 2.68
CA ILE A 97 5.85 10.81 3.74
C ILE A 97 6.70 11.96 3.18
N ALA A 98 6.56 13.13 3.76
CA ALA A 98 7.39 14.29 3.48
C ALA A 98 7.91 14.88 4.80
N ASN A 99 8.97 15.68 4.70
CA ASN A 99 9.60 16.32 5.86
C ASN A 99 8.57 17.08 6.71
N GLY A 100 8.54 16.82 8.00
CA GLY A 100 7.61 17.43 8.96
C GLY A 100 6.20 16.87 8.94
N GLN A 101 5.89 15.87 8.10
CA GLN A 101 4.55 15.28 7.95
C GLN A 101 4.40 13.96 8.71
N LEU A 102 3.14 13.52 8.82
CA LEU A 102 2.79 12.19 9.26
C LEU A 102 2.85 11.22 8.07
N LEU A 103 3.22 9.97 8.34
CA LEU A 103 3.15 8.91 7.33
C LEU A 103 1.68 8.69 6.95
N SER A 104 1.35 8.84 5.68
CA SER A 104 0.02 8.50 5.15
C SER A 104 0.05 7.16 4.43
N VAL A 105 -1.07 6.45 4.53
CA VAL A 105 -1.32 5.19 3.82
C VAL A 105 -2.57 5.35 3.00
N ASP A 106 -2.46 5.12 1.69
CA ASP A 106 -3.55 5.20 0.73
C ASP A 106 -3.78 3.81 0.15
N ALA A 107 -4.99 3.26 0.28
CA ALA A 107 -5.33 1.94 -0.25
C ALA A 107 -6.51 2.04 -1.21
N GLY A 108 -6.33 1.59 -2.43
CA GLY A 108 -7.40 1.41 -3.42
C GLY A 108 -7.97 0.01 -3.32
N LEU A 109 -9.27 -0.09 -3.12
CA LEU A 109 -10.00 -1.32 -2.87
C LEU A 109 -11.04 -1.56 -3.95
N MET A 110 -11.27 -2.82 -4.30
CA MET A 110 -12.31 -3.25 -5.22
C MET A 110 -13.06 -4.46 -4.67
N GLY A 111 -14.33 -4.59 -5.02
CA GLY A 111 -15.14 -5.67 -4.48
C GLY A 111 -16.46 -5.92 -5.20
N GLY A 112 -17.19 -6.92 -4.72
CA GLY A 112 -18.34 -7.46 -5.41
C GLY A 112 -19.68 -6.84 -5.10
N GLY A 113 -19.83 -6.13 -3.96
CA GLY A 113 -21.15 -5.66 -3.63
C GLY A 113 -21.26 -4.79 -2.40
N PHE A 114 -22.45 -4.29 -2.16
CA PHE A 114 -22.76 -3.55 -0.95
C PHE A 114 -24.17 -3.86 -0.45
N THR A 115 -24.39 -3.63 0.83
CA THR A 115 -25.72 -3.64 1.45
C THR A 115 -25.88 -2.46 2.39
N ARG A 116 -27.10 -2.13 2.75
CA ARG A 116 -27.39 -1.11 3.74
C ARG A 116 -27.69 -1.76 5.08
N LYS A 117 -27.23 -1.16 6.17
CA LYS A 117 -27.52 -1.62 7.52
C LYS A 117 -27.55 -0.44 8.51
N ALA A 118 -28.00 -0.70 9.73
CA ALA A 118 -27.81 0.22 10.84
C ALA A 118 -26.31 0.41 11.12
N PRO A 119 -25.85 1.65 11.40
CA PRO A 119 -24.44 1.91 11.66
C PRO A 119 -23.97 1.19 12.93
N ALA A 120 -22.74 0.65 12.88
CA ALA A 120 -22.08 0.15 14.07
C ALA A 120 -21.45 1.31 14.85
N THR A 121 -21.31 1.15 16.18
CA THR A 121 -20.53 2.09 16.98
C THR A 121 -19.05 1.86 16.73
N PRO A 122 -18.31 2.83 16.17
CA PRO A 122 -16.88 2.64 15.92
C PRO A 122 -16.09 2.66 17.22
N THR A 123 -15.06 1.82 17.28
CA THR A 123 -14.02 1.85 18.33
C THR A 123 -12.73 2.38 17.74
N PHE A 124 -12.17 3.42 18.36
CA PHE A 124 -10.90 4.00 17.92
C PHE A 124 -9.78 3.55 18.84
N PRO A 125 -8.88 2.67 18.38
CA PRO A 125 -7.76 2.25 19.21
C PRO A 125 -6.81 3.43 19.45
N ASN A 126 -6.34 3.56 20.68
CA ASN A 126 -5.36 4.57 21.04
C ASN A 126 -3.95 4.04 20.75
N ALA A 127 -3.47 4.22 19.53
CA ALA A 127 -2.12 3.86 19.14
C ALA A 127 -1.41 5.02 18.46
N GLU A 128 -0.09 4.93 18.41
CA GLU A 128 0.76 5.97 17.87
C GLU A 128 0.64 6.10 16.35
N VAL A 129 0.75 7.33 15.85
CA VAL A 129 0.85 7.65 14.41
C VAL A 129 2.33 7.86 14.08
N PHE A 130 2.80 7.22 13.02
CA PHE A 130 4.18 7.35 12.57
C PHE A 130 4.45 8.71 11.90
N ARG A 131 5.62 9.29 12.18
CA ARG A 131 6.03 10.63 11.77
C ARG A 131 7.36 10.60 11.05
N TRP A 132 7.63 11.62 10.26
CA TRP A 132 8.93 11.82 9.61
C TRP A 132 10.13 11.73 10.59
N ALA A 133 10.05 12.38 11.72
CA ALA A 133 11.12 12.39 12.71
C ALA A 133 11.46 11.02 13.33
N GLN A 134 10.63 10.01 13.08
CA GLN A 134 10.83 8.63 13.52
C GLN A 134 11.36 7.73 12.40
N ALA A 135 11.45 8.27 11.18
CA ALA A 135 11.90 7.52 10.02
C ALA A 135 13.43 7.41 9.98
N SER A 136 13.89 6.24 9.68
CA SER A 136 15.26 5.98 9.24
C SER A 136 15.20 5.22 7.92
N ALA A 137 15.85 5.74 6.88
CA ALA A 137 15.87 5.10 5.58
C ALA A 137 17.33 4.82 5.16
N SER A 138 17.54 3.76 4.44
CA SER A 138 18.81 3.45 3.81
C SER A 138 18.59 2.96 2.38
N PHE A 139 19.39 3.47 1.49
CA PHE A 139 19.46 3.01 0.12
C PHE A 139 20.94 3.00 -0.28
N ASN A 140 21.51 1.82 -0.45
CA ASN A 140 22.92 1.61 -0.76
C ASN A 140 23.83 2.47 0.15
N ALA A 141 24.54 3.45 -0.41
CA ALA A 141 25.43 4.37 0.34
C ALA A 141 24.76 5.69 0.77
N TRP A 142 23.46 5.87 0.49
CA TRP A 142 22.77 7.13 0.80
C TRP A 142 22.42 7.21 2.27
N ALA A 143 22.79 8.32 2.88
CA ALA A 143 22.53 8.56 4.30
C ALA A 143 21.06 8.95 4.52
N VAL A 144 20.56 8.59 5.68
CA VAL A 144 19.17 8.82 6.14
C VAL A 144 18.74 10.29 6.08
N GLY A 145 19.67 11.23 6.33
CA GLY A 145 19.37 12.66 6.36
C GLY A 145 19.10 13.29 4.98
N ASP A 146 19.35 12.55 3.91
CA ASP A 146 19.30 13.08 2.56
C ASP A 146 17.92 12.98 1.91
N ILE A 147 17.06 12.07 2.39
CA ILE A 147 15.70 11.87 1.84
C ILE A 147 14.74 12.93 2.41
N ARG A 148 14.12 13.72 1.54
CA ARG A 148 13.15 14.77 1.88
C ARG A 148 11.70 14.34 1.75
N GLU A 149 11.42 13.57 0.72
CA GLU A 149 10.10 13.02 0.40
C GLU A 149 10.28 11.59 -0.06
N LEU A 150 9.34 10.74 0.29
CA LEU A 150 9.32 9.35 -0.11
C LEU A 150 7.89 8.89 -0.39
N SER A 151 7.73 8.19 -1.49
CA SER A 151 6.52 7.47 -1.85
C SER A 151 6.89 6.04 -2.24
N VAL A 152 6.21 5.07 -1.64
CA VAL A 152 6.30 3.65 -2.02
C VAL A 152 4.92 3.19 -2.43
N GLN A 153 4.78 2.69 -3.66
CA GLN A 153 3.52 2.28 -4.26
C GLN A 153 3.57 0.78 -4.60
N LEU A 154 2.56 0.04 -4.17
CA LEU A 154 2.30 -1.34 -4.58
C LEU A 154 1.03 -1.36 -5.44
N ASN A 155 1.08 -1.98 -6.60
CA ASN A 155 -0.09 -2.24 -7.43
C ASN A 155 -0.17 -3.74 -7.73
N ASN A 156 -1.24 -4.37 -7.29
CA ASN A 156 -1.49 -5.80 -7.48
C ASN A 156 -1.99 -6.17 -8.87
N ASN A 157 -2.39 -5.19 -9.69
CA ASN A 157 -2.98 -5.39 -11.02
C ASN A 157 -4.17 -6.37 -11.00
N LEU A 158 -5.10 -6.15 -10.05
CA LEU A 158 -6.28 -7.00 -9.90
C LEU A 158 -7.38 -6.61 -10.87
N GLU A 159 -8.16 -7.61 -11.29
CA GLU A 159 -9.32 -7.48 -12.15
C GLU A 159 -10.48 -8.33 -11.62
N LEU A 160 -11.70 -7.75 -11.64
CA LEU A 160 -12.93 -8.43 -11.30
C LEU A 160 -13.39 -9.32 -12.47
N GLN A 161 -13.55 -10.62 -12.22
CA GLN A 161 -13.98 -11.57 -13.24
C GLN A 161 -15.46 -11.91 -13.10
N TYR A 162 -16.18 -11.68 -14.18
CA TYR A 162 -17.61 -12.01 -14.31
C TYR A 162 -17.77 -13.24 -15.18
N THR A 163 -18.67 -14.13 -14.80
CA THR A 163 -18.99 -15.34 -15.56
C THR A 163 -20.49 -15.47 -15.74
N LEU A 164 -20.92 -16.27 -16.70
CA LEU A 164 -22.34 -16.59 -16.92
C LEU A 164 -22.85 -17.54 -15.81
N ASN A 165 -23.07 -17.00 -14.62
CA ASN A 165 -23.47 -17.75 -13.43
C ASN A 165 -24.80 -17.30 -12.82
N ASN A 166 -25.60 -16.55 -13.60
CA ASN A 166 -26.89 -16.01 -13.19
C ASN A 166 -26.80 -15.03 -11.99
N THR A 167 -25.66 -14.38 -11.80
CA THR A 167 -25.46 -13.33 -10.79
C THR A 167 -24.81 -12.10 -11.41
N ASN A 168 -25.10 -10.92 -10.87
CA ASN A 168 -24.49 -9.66 -11.30
C ASN A 168 -23.20 -9.35 -10.50
N THR A 169 -22.84 -10.18 -9.53
CA THR A 169 -21.63 -10.04 -8.73
C THR A 169 -20.45 -10.75 -9.37
N PRO A 170 -19.22 -10.24 -9.22
CA PRO A 170 -18.03 -10.90 -9.73
C PRO A 170 -17.86 -12.26 -9.04
N ARG A 171 -17.44 -13.24 -9.80
CA ARG A 171 -17.16 -14.60 -9.27
C ARG A 171 -15.81 -14.67 -8.58
N ALA A 172 -14.83 -13.93 -9.09
CA ALA A 172 -13.45 -13.99 -8.66
C ALA A 172 -12.77 -12.65 -8.86
N VAL A 173 -11.70 -12.43 -8.11
CA VAL A 173 -10.73 -11.34 -8.35
C VAL A 173 -9.39 -11.97 -8.64
N LYS A 174 -8.88 -11.74 -9.84
CA LYS A 174 -7.60 -12.30 -10.29
C LYS A 174 -6.65 -11.21 -10.74
N ARG A 175 -5.37 -11.52 -10.75
CA ARG A 175 -4.37 -10.64 -11.34
C ARG A 175 -4.43 -10.70 -12.86
N SER A 176 -4.46 -9.51 -13.49
CA SER A 176 -4.32 -9.36 -14.95
C SER A 176 -2.85 -9.29 -15.38
N GLY A 177 -1.93 -9.14 -14.44
CA GLY A 177 -0.48 -9.07 -14.67
C GLY A 177 0.32 -9.20 -13.36
N PRO A 178 1.65 -9.17 -13.43
CA PRO A 178 2.48 -9.14 -12.23
C PRO A 178 2.21 -7.90 -11.40
N TYR A 179 2.33 -8.02 -10.07
CA TYR A 179 2.29 -6.83 -9.23
C TYR A 179 3.55 -5.97 -9.45
N THR A 180 3.41 -4.66 -9.26
CA THR A 180 4.50 -3.71 -9.38
C THR A 180 4.75 -2.98 -8.07
N VAL A 181 6.02 -2.68 -7.82
CA VAL A 181 6.46 -1.87 -6.69
C VAL A 181 7.23 -0.69 -7.26
N ASP A 182 6.71 0.51 -7.05
CA ASP A 182 7.35 1.73 -7.50
C ASP A 182 7.75 2.57 -6.27
N VAL A 183 8.98 3.07 -6.27
CA VAL A 183 9.52 3.92 -5.21
C VAL A 183 9.94 5.23 -5.83
N SER A 184 9.53 6.35 -5.27
CA SER A 184 9.90 7.67 -5.75
C SER A 184 10.10 8.64 -4.59
N GLY A 185 10.84 9.71 -4.83
CA GLY A 185 11.04 10.69 -3.79
C GLY A 185 11.96 11.82 -4.20
N ARG A 186 12.34 12.63 -3.20
CA ARG A 186 13.35 13.67 -3.33
C ARG A 186 14.42 13.47 -2.28
N ILE A 187 15.66 13.65 -2.70
CA ILE A 187 16.82 13.61 -1.84
C ILE A 187 17.60 14.93 -1.94
N GLN A 188 18.28 15.27 -0.88
CA GLN A 188 19.29 16.31 -0.93
C GLN A 188 20.54 15.73 -1.60
N PHE A 189 20.94 16.29 -2.72
CA PHE A 189 22.11 15.85 -3.46
C PHE A 189 23.39 16.39 -2.77
N ALA A 190 24.07 15.50 -2.05
CA ALA A 190 25.24 15.90 -1.26
C ALA A 190 26.57 15.41 -1.84
N THR A 191 26.58 14.31 -2.60
CA THR A 191 27.82 13.68 -3.07
C THR A 191 27.72 13.15 -4.49
N HIS A 192 28.86 13.11 -5.19
CA HIS A 192 28.97 12.55 -6.53
C HIS A 192 28.69 11.05 -6.59
N SER A 193 28.88 10.33 -5.48
CA SER A 193 28.58 8.90 -5.40
C SER A 193 27.12 8.57 -5.68
N MET A 194 26.17 9.45 -5.31
CA MET A 194 24.75 9.29 -5.63
C MET A 194 24.49 9.26 -7.14
N TRP A 195 25.26 10.04 -7.90
CA TRP A 195 25.18 10.03 -9.36
C TRP A 195 25.73 8.75 -9.97
N LEU A 196 26.77 8.19 -9.39
CA LEU A 196 27.41 6.95 -9.87
C LEU A 196 26.54 5.72 -9.61
N ASP A 197 25.68 5.77 -8.58
CA ASP A 197 24.71 4.69 -8.31
C ASP A 197 23.58 4.65 -9.36
N PHE A 198 23.41 5.73 -10.13
CA PHE A 198 22.49 5.78 -11.26
C PHE A 198 23.20 5.41 -12.57
N ASP A 199 23.45 4.14 -12.77
CA ASP A 199 23.85 3.59 -14.07
C ASP A 199 22.70 2.72 -14.60
N PRO A 200 21.89 3.20 -15.56
CA PRO A 200 20.74 2.45 -16.08
C PRO A 200 21.13 1.17 -16.82
N PHE A 201 22.41 1.01 -17.17
CA PHE A 201 22.89 -0.14 -17.94
C PHE A 201 23.59 -1.21 -17.10
N ASN A 202 24.23 -0.84 -16.00
CA ASN A 202 25.08 -1.74 -15.21
C ASN A 202 24.78 -1.79 -13.72
N ALA A 203 23.88 -0.94 -13.22
CA ALA A 203 23.58 -0.91 -11.80
C ALA A 203 22.93 -2.23 -11.35
N SER A 204 23.58 -2.94 -10.45
CA SER A 204 22.96 -4.04 -9.72
C SER A 204 21.82 -3.49 -8.86
N PRO A 205 20.69 -4.21 -8.73
CA PRO A 205 19.65 -3.81 -7.81
C PRO A 205 20.20 -3.64 -6.40
N SER A 206 19.78 -2.58 -5.73
CA SER A 206 20.19 -2.25 -4.37
C SER A 206 19.03 -2.38 -3.40
N ARG A 207 19.29 -2.75 -2.15
CA ARG A 207 18.26 -2.83 -1.13
C ARG A 207 17.85 -1.43 -0.68
N PHE A 208 16.54 -1.21 -0.62
CA PHE A 208 15.93 -0.04 -0.01
C PHE A 208 15.16 -0.46 1.25
N PHE A 209 15.42 0.24 2.34
CA PHE A 209 14.87 -0.07 3.64
C PHE A 209 14.44 1.22 4.35
N VAL A 210 13.22 1.24 4.86
CA VAL A 210 12.70 2.34 5.68
C VAL A 210 12.11 1.79 6.96
N ASN A 211 12.56 2.32 8.09
CA ASN A 211 12.05 1.95 9.41
C ASN A 211 11.51 3.18 10.13
N PHE A 212 10.33 3.05 10.70
CA PHE A 212 9.71 4.01 11.59
C PHE A 212 9.68 3.42 12.99
N ALA A 213 10.52 3.96 13.87
CA ALA A 213 10.53 3.58 15.27
C ALA A 213 9.49 4.41 16.03
N GLY A 214 8.47 3.78 16.59
CA GLY A 214 7.47 4.43 17.42
C GLY A 214 8.09 5.10 18.65
N ARG A 215 7.51 6.21 19.12
CA ARG A 215 7.92 6.85 20.37
C ARG A 215 7.56 6.02 21.60
N VAL A 216 6.52 5.23 21.47
CA VAL A 216 6.04 4.30 22.49
C VAL A 216 6.36 2.88 22.04
N THR A 217 7.16 2.16 22.81
CA THR A 217 7.44 0.75 22.58
C THR A 217 6.14 -0.05 22.81
N PRO A 218 5.77 -1.02 21.97
CA PRO A 218 6.63 -1.65 20.95
C PRO A 218 6.36 -1.20 19.51
N TYR A 219 5.65 -0.12 19.27
CA TYR A 219 5.21 0.25 17.92
C TYR A 219 6.39 0.52 16.98
N ALA A 220 6.43 -0.20 15.87
CA ALA A 220 7.38 0.03 14.78
C ALA A 220 6.76 -0.36 13.44
N PHE A 221 7.21 0.27 12.37
CA PHE A 221 6.81 -0.06 11.03
C PHE A 221 8.01 -0.03 10.09
N THR A 222 8.15 -1.05 9.27
CA THR A 222 9.27 -1.20 8.35
C THR A 222 8.78 -1.53 6.95
N LEU A 223 9.35 -0.88 5.95
CA LEU A 223 9.24 -1.24 4.54
C LEU A 223 10.61 -1.71 4.03
N ASP A 224 10.64 -2.81 3.31
CA ASP A 224 11.84 -3.44 2.78
C ASP A 224 11.63 -3.84 1.31
N VAL A 225 12.41 -3.25 0.43
CA VAL A 225 12.49 -3.57 -1.00
C VAL A 225 13.88 -4.15 -1.24
N PRO A 226 14.05 -5.48 -1.31
CA PRO A 226 15.36 -6.13 -1.31
C PRO A 226 16.17 -5.87 -2.58
N ALA A 227 15.49 -5.68 -3.70
CA ALA A 227 16.09 -5.41 -5.01
C ALA A 227 15.38 -4.22 -5.66
N MET A 228 15.94 -3.03 -5.54
CA MET A 228 15.42 -1.79 -6.12
C MET A 228 16.36 -1.29 -7.21
N ARG A 229 15.81 -0.98 -8.38
CA ARG A 229 16.55 -0.41 -9.50
C ARG A 229 16.08 1.01 -9.75
N LEU A 230 17.00 1.97 -9.78
CA LEU A 230 16.71 3.34 -10.19
C LEU A 230 16.30 3.39 -11.67
N THR A 231 15.22 4.08 -11.95
CA THR A 231 14.71 4.30 -13.32
C THR A 231 14.91 5.73 -13.78
N SER A 232 14.94 6.69 -12.84
CA SER A 232 15.31 8.08 -13.12
C SER A 232 16.00 8.70 -11.91
N PHE A 233 16.88 9.65 -12.18
CA PHE A 233 17.55 10.47 -11.19
C PHE A 233 17.84 11.85 -11.79
N GLU A 234 17.12 12.87 -11.32
CA GLU A 234 17.12 14.20 -11.92
C GLU A 234 17.52 15.26 -10.90
N PRO A 235 18.83 15.62 -10.83
CA PRO A 235 19.29 16.73 -10.00
C PRO A 235 18.76 18.06 -10.56
N ASN A 236 18.14 18.85 -9.70
CA ASN A 236 17.69 20.19 -10.05
C ASN A 236 18.69 21.23 -9.48
N ILE A 237 19.46 21.83 -10.38
CA ILE A 237 20.44 22.88 -10.03
C ILE A 237 19.80 24.23 -10.32
N SER A 238 19.07 24.78 -9.35
CA SER A 238 18.34 26.06 -9.53
C SER A 238 19.06 27.29 -8.97
N GLY A 239 20.35 27.20 -8.62
CA GLY A 239 21.15 28.33 -8.09
C GLY A 239 22.08 27.95 -6.95
N ALA A 240 22.48 28.94 -6.15
CA ALA A 240 23.42 28.77 -5.04
C ALA A 240 22.80 28.19 -3.75
N GLY A 241 21.83 27.31 -3.86
CA GLY A 241 21.13 26.67 -2.74
C GLY A 241 21.47 25.19 -2.59
N VAL A 242 20.71 24.53 -1.74
CA VAL A 242 20.77 23.07 -1.60
C VAL A 242 20.27 22.44 -2.90
N ILE A 243 21.06 21.57 -3.51
CA ILE A 243 20.69 20.85 -4.71
C ILE A 243 19.81 19.69 -4.27
N GLU A 244 18.61 19.62 -4.81
CA GLU A 244 17.69 18.49 -4.62
C GLU A 244 17.63 17.66 -5.90
N ALA A 245 17.52 16.34 -5.75
CA ALA A 245 17.31 15.43 -6.86
C ALA A 245 16.00 14.66 -6.66
N ALA A 246 15.17 14.66 -7.69
CA ALA A 246 14.07 13.72 -7.77
C ALA A 246 14.57 12.35 -8.24
N PHE A 247 14.06 11.28 -7.67
CA PHE A 247 14.38 9.93 -8.11
C PHE A 247 13.11 9.11 -8.28
N ALA A 248 13.15 8.17 -9.21
CA ALA A 248 12.18 7.11 -9.34
C ALA A 248 12.92 5.78 -9.46
N ALA A 249 12.32 4.75 -8.90
CA ALA A 249 12.88 3.40 -8.88
C ALA A 249 11.77 2.37 -8.92
N ARG A 250 12.11 1.16 -9.35
CA ARG A 250 11.23 0.01 -9.35
C ARG A 250 11.79 -1.10 -8.47
N GLY A 251 10.94 -1.70 -7.64
CA GLY A 251 11.25 -2.92 -6.91
C GLY A 251 11.16 -4.12 -7.84
N GLU A 252 12.21 -4.93 -7.86
CA GLU A 252 12.30 -6.19 -8.57
C GLU A 252 12.11 -7.35 -7.60
N PHE A 253 11.58 -8.48 -8.10
CA PHE A 253 11.47 -9.67 -7.28
C PHE A 253 12.86 -10.24 -7.01
N ASP A 254 13.25 -10.32 -5.75
CA ASP A 254 14.50 -10.93 -5.32
C ASP A 254 14.29 -12.41 -4.98
N THR A 255 14.99 -13.28 -5.70
CA THR A 255 14.89 -14.74 -5.52
C THR A 255 15.43 -15.21 -4.17
N ASN A 256 16.38 -14.48 -3.58
CA ASN A 256 16.96 -14.84 -2.29
C ASN A 256 15.99 -14.52 -1.13
N SER A 257 15.34 -13.37 -1.21
CA SER A 257 14.34 -12.92 -0.21
C SER A 257 12.94 -13.46 -0.49
N SER A 258 12.66 -13.87 -1.74
CA SER A 258 11.35 -14.35 -2.21
C SER A 258 10.23 -13.31 -2.21
N TYR A 259 10.56 -12.01 -2.31
CA TYR A 259 9.59 -10.91 -2.44
C TYR A 259 10.22 -9.70 -3.16
N ALA A 260 9.36 -8.80 -3.68
CA ALA A 260 9.79 -7.48 -4.15
C ALA A 260 9.52 -6.36 -3.13
N LEU A 261 8.56 -6.58 -2.23
CA LEU A 261 8.23 -5.66 -1.13
C LEU A 261 7.81 -6.48 0.09
N ARG A 262 8.29 -6.08 1.25
CA ARG A 262 7.86 -6.59 2.54
C ARG A 262 7.52 -5.42 3.46
N ALA A 263 6.40 -5.53 4.17
CA ALA A 263 6.06 -4.62 5.26
C ALA A 263 6.07 -5.39 6.58
N VAL A 264 6.63 -4.80 7.61
CA VAL A 264 6.63 -5.37 8.97
C VAL A 264 6.03 -4.36 9.92
N LEU A 265 4.98 -4.75 10.63
CA LEU A 265 4.32 -3.95 11.64
C LEU A 265 4.48 -4.62 13.01
N VAL A 266 5.00 -3.88 13.97
CA VAL A 266 5.07 -4.31 15.37
C VAL A 266 4.08 -3.52 16.20
N ASN A 267 3.24 -4.23 16.94
CA ASN A 267 2.22 -3.63 17.82
C ASN A 267 1.91 -4.49 19.03
N THR A 268 0.82 -4.20 19.76
CA THR A 268 0.37 -4.91 20.96
C THR A 268 -0.84 -5.82 20.70
N GLN A 269 -1.27 -5.96 19.45
CA GLN A 269 -2.46 -6.74 19.07
C GLN A 269 -2.16 -7.76 17.98
#